data_462fc3d32748d1307a5e1b541162dae7
#
_entry.id   462fc3d32748d1307a5e1b541162dae7
#
_cell.length_a   1.000
_cell.length_b   1.000
_cell.length_c   1.000
_cell.angle_alpha   90.00
_cell.angle_beta   90.00
_cell.angle_gamma   90.00
#
_symmetry.space_group_name_H-M   'P 1'
#
loop_
_entity.id
_entity.type
_entity.pdbx_description
1 polymer ?
#
loop_
_entity_poly.entity_id
_entity_poly.type
_entity_poly.pdbx_seq_one_letter_code
_entity_poly.pdbx_strand_id
1 'polypeptide(L)'
;MVYSFLNRHHPSLAEKGRQYMSQETHLSHLLDEDINLKGLFEILSPENNLVLADDMMLSDAKGTILRVSETYEHNFGFAHGSIVGKSAFDLETDGTFQPCITADVIRQRKKIVTTQTINHTHKNVMTVGIPLCDGSGELKYVVCFNTVSLEQINSI
;
A
#
# COMPACT_ATOMS: atom_id res chain seq x y z
N MET A 1 -3.86 -40.32 -10.15
CA MET A 1 -3.71 -39.08 -9.39
C MET A 1 -2.99 -38.07 -10.26
N VAL A 2 -3.74 -37.18 -10.91
CA VAL A 2 -3.15 -36.22 -11.84
C VAL A 2 -2.82 -34.99 -11.03
N TYR A 3 -1.54 -34.74 -10.74
CA TYR A 3 -1.09 -33.47 -10.24
C TYR A 3 -1.18 -32.45 -11.37
N SER A 4 -2.25 -31.69 -11.39
CA SER A 4 -2.31 -30.49 -12.22
C SER A 4 -1.33 -29.49 -11.63
N PHE A 5 -0.14 -29.40 -12.21
CA PHE A 5 0.74 -28.27 -12.03
C PHE A 5 -0.01 -27.07 -12.61
N LEU A 6 -0.59 -26.28 -11.74
CA LEU A 6 -1.05 -24.94 -12.09
C LEU A 6 0.18 -24.18 -12.59
N ASN A 7 0.27 -24.02 -13.88
CA ASN A 7 1.21 -23.14 -14.53
C ASN A 7 0.92 -21.73 -13.98
N ARG A 8 1.62 -21.33 -12.93
CA ARG A 8 1.57 -19.97 -12.45
C ARG A 8 2.27 -19.11 -13.49
N HIS A 9 1.48 -18.61 -14.42
CA HIS A 9 1.96 -17.64 -15.37
C HIS A 9 2.40 -16.39 -14.60
N HIS A 10 3.69 -16.10 -14.62
CA HIS A 10 4.21 -14.86 -14.05
C HIS A 10 4.02 -13.76 -15.10
N PRO A 11 3.17 -12.75 -14.82
CA PRO A 11 2.91 -11.69 -15.77
C PRO A 11 4.19 -10.88 -16.06
N SER A 12 4.33 -10.44 -17.30
CA SER A 12 5.41 -9.53 -17.70
C SER A 12 5.30 -8.16 -17.00
N LEU A 13 6.38 -7.36 -17.01
CA LEU A 13 6.34 -5.98 -16.47
C LEU A 13 5.28 -5.12 -17.16
N ALA A 14 5.07 -5.30 -18.48
CA ALA A 14 4.05 -4.58 -19.22
C ALA A 14 2.62 -5.01 -18.82
N GLU A 15 2.41 -6.30 -18.55
CA GLU A 15 1.14 -6.82 -18.06
C GLU A 15 0.87 -6.32 -16.63
N LYS A 16 1.88 -6.29 -15.78
CA LYS A 16 1.82 -5.71 -14.43
C LYS A 16 1.46 -4.23 -14.48
N GLY A 17 2.07 -3.47 -15.36
CA GLY A 17 1.75 -2.05 -15.56
C GLY A 17 0.33 -1.82 -16.03
N ARG A 18 -0.16 -2.61 -17.00
CA ARG A 18 -1.56 -2.55 -17.46
C ARG A 18 -2.55 -2.93 -16.37
N GLN A 19 -2.23 -3.93 -15.57
CA GLN A 19 -3.06 -4.37 -14.46
C GLN A 19 -3.15 -3.29 -13.38
N TYR A 20 -2.05 -2.59 -13.10
CA TYR A 20 -2.00 -1.46 -12.18
C TYR A 20 -2.89 -0.29 -12.66
N MET A 21 -2.79 0.09 -13.93
CA MET A 21 -3.64 1.13 -14.52
C MET A 21 -5.13 0.76 -14.51
N SER A 22 -5.46 -0.51 -14.78
CA SER A 22 -6.82 -1.03 -14.69
C SER A 22 -7.37 -0.95 -13.27
N GLN A 23 -6.54 -1.15 -12.25
CA GLN A 23 -6.93 -1.04 -10.85
C GLN A 23 -7.19 0.42 -10.44
N GLU A 24 -6.38 1.38 -10.87
CA GLU A 24 -6.64 2.80 -10.63
C GLU A 24 -8.00 3.22 -11.20
N THR A 25 -8.33 2.77 -12.42
CA THR A 25 -9.62 3.05 -13.07
C THR A 25 -10.77 2.41 -12.30
N HIS A 26 -10.60 1.18 -11.86
CA HIS A 26 -11.61 0.46 -11.08
C HIS A 26 -11.85 1.10 -9.71
N LEU A 27 -10.78 1.55 -9.04
CA LEU A 27 -10.85 2.29 -7.79
C LEU A 27 -11.57 3.62 -7.94
N SER A 28 -11.30 4.36 -9.00
CA SER A 28 -11.99 5.62 -9.28
C SER A 28 -13.50 5.41 -9.45
N HIS A 29 -13.91 4.30 -10.06
CA HIS A 29 -15.32 3.93 -10.20
C HIS A 29 -15.97 3.56 -8.86
N LEU A 30 -15.26 2.81 -8.00
CA LEU A 30 -15.74 2.44 -6.68
C LEU A 30 -15.88 3.63 -5.73
N LEU A 31 -15.07 4.67 -5.90
CA LEU A 31 -15.11 5.89 -5.09
C LEU A 31 -16.33 6.77 -5.37
N ASP A 32 -17.01 6.59 -6.51
CA ASP A 32 -18.26 7.28 -6.87
C ASP A 32 -19.50 6.59 -6.26
N GLU A 33 -19.36 5.42 -5.66
CA GLU A 33 -20.38 4.66 -4.95
C GLU A 33 -20.10 4.62 -3.46
N ASP A 34 -21.05 4.12 -2.66
CA ASP A 34 -20.85 3.89 -1.22
C ASP A 34 -19.65 2.96 -0.99
N ILE A 35 -18.58 3.51 -0.45
CA ILE A 35 -17.31 2.80 -0.33
C ILE A 35 -17.41 1.68 0.72
N ASN A 36 -17.42 0.45 0.26
CA ASN A 36 -17.23 -0.69 1.12
C ASN A 36 -15.73 -0.88 1.38
N LEU A 37 -15.25 -0.42 2.53
CA LEU A 37 -13.83 -0.51 2.92
C LEU A 37 -13.27 -1.92 2.82
N LYS A 38 -14.05 -2.92 3.21
CA LYS A 38 -13.62 -4.31 3.12
C LYS A 38 -13.44 -4.75 1.68
N GLY A 39 -14.39 -4.44 0.81
CA GLY A 39 -14.29 -4.73 -0.62
C GLY A 39 -13.15 -3.99 -1.29
N LEU A 40 -12.97 -2.71 -0.97
CA LEU A 40 -11.85 -1.91 -1.46
C LEU A 40 -10.51 -2.52 -1.06
N PHE A 41 -10.36 -2.92 0.19
CA PHE A 41 -9.13 -3.55 0.68
C PHE A 41 -8.88 -4.92 0.03
N GLU A 42 -9.90 -5.71 -0.18
CA GLU A 42 -9.78 -7.01 -0.88
C GLU A 42 -9.32 -6.83 -2.33
N ILE A 43 -9.83 -5.82 -3.03
CA ILE A 43 -9.40 -5.48 -4.39
C ILE A 43 -7.93 -5.04 -4.40
N LEU A 44 -7.51 -4.28 -3.42
CA LEU A 44 -6.15 -3.75 -3.28
C LEU A 44 -5.16 -4.74 -2.67
N SER A 45 -5.65 -5.85 -2.12
CA SER A 45 -4.80 -6.83 -1.46
C SER A 45 -3.75 -7.41 -2.42
N PRO A 46 -2.48 -7.49 -2.01
CA PRO A 46 -1.41 -8.06 -2.84
C PRO A 46 -1.67 -9.48 -3.31
N GLU A 47 -2.46 -10.26 -2.57
CA GLU A 47 -2.83 -11.62 -2.94
C GLU A 47 -3.73 -11.67 -4.17
N ASN A 48 -4.57 -10.66 -4.35
CA ASN A 48 -5.46 -10.53 -5.50
C ASN A 48 -4.84 -9.75 -6.64
N ASN A 49 -3.90 -8.89 -6.32
CA ASN A 49 -3.20 -8.03 -7.25
C ASN A 49 -1.78 -8.55 -7.41
N LEU A 50 -1.53 -9.33 -8.43
CA LEU A 50 -0.21 -9.87 -8.81
C LEU A 50 0.83 -8.77 -9.08
N VAL A 51 0.68 -7.61 -8.45
CA VAL A 51 1.44 -6.43 -8.81
C VAL A 51 2.39 -6.05 -7.70
N LEU A 52 3.60 -5.97 -7.97
CA LEU A 52 4.66 -5.05 -7.56
C LEU A 52 4.77 -4.67 -6.05
N ALA A 53 3.74 -4.91 -5.24
CA ALA A 53 3.77 -4.56 -3.83
C ALA A 53 3.77 -5.81 -2.96
N ASP A 54 4.74 -5.88 -2.06
CA ASP A 54 4.78 -6.96 -1.06
C ASP A 54 3.75 -6.71 0.05
N ASP A 55 3.54 -5.44 0.37
CA ASP A 55 2.63 -5.02 1.42
C ASP A 55 1.90 -3.73 1.08
N MET A 56 0.79 -3.50 1.79
CA MET A 56 0.00 -2.30 1.62
C MET A 56 -0.60 -1.82 2.94
N MET A 57 -0.87 -0.52 3.00
CA MET A 57 -1.50 0.16 4.12
C MET A 57 -2.58 1.10 3.61
N LEU A 58 -3.73 1.08 4.27
CA LEU A 58 -4.85 2.00 4.01
C LEU A 58 -5.05 2.91 5.22
N SER A 59 -5.13 4.21 4.97
CA SER A 59 -5.51 5.21 5.98
C SER A 59 -6.73 6.01 5.55
N ASP A 60 -7.39 6.65 6.52
CA ASP A 60 -8.37 7.68 6.22
C ASP A 60 -7.70 9.02 5.86
N ALA A 61 -8.51 10.03 5.56
CA ALA A 61 -8.03 11.36 5.19
C ALA A 61 -7.37 12.13 6.34
N LYS A 62 -7.53 11.67 7.59
CA LYS A 62 -6.89 12.25 8.77
C LYS A 62 -5.56 11.59 9.10
N GLY A 63 -5.21 10.52 8.40
CA GLY A 63 -3.99 9.76 8.62
C GLY A 63 -4.12 8.60 9.61
N THR A 64 -5.33 8.28 10.05
CA THR A 64 -5.55 7.09 10.89
C THR A 64 -5.41 5.84 10.05
N ILE A 65 -4.54 4.93 10.45
CA ILE A 65 -4.33 3.66 9.76
C ILE A 65 -5.51 2.75 10.03
N LEU A 66 -6.20 2.37 8.97
CA LEU A 66 -7.43 1.58 9.02
C LEU A 66 -7.15 0.10 8.81
N ARG A 67 -6.27 -0.24 7.88
CA ARG A 67 -5.94 -1.61 7.51
C ARG A 67 -4.52 -1.71 6.99
N VAL A 68 -3.94 -2.88 7.17
CA VAL A 68 -2.68 -3.28 6.56
C VAL A 68 -2.83 -4.69 5.98
N SER A 69 -1.99 -5.05 5.02
CA SER A 69 -1.92 -6.42 4.52
C SER A 69 -1.50 -7.38 5.63
N GLU A 70 -1.84 -8.65 5.48
CA GLU A 70 -1.63 -9.68 6.51
C GLU A 70 -0.17 -9.79 6.96
N THR A 71 0.76 -9.60 6.04
CA THR A 71 2.20 -9.73 6.29
C THR A 71 2.88 -8.43 6.71
N TYR A 72 2.18 -7.29 6.67
CA TYR A 72 2.76 -5.97 6.89
C TYR A 72 3.51 -5.84 8.22
N GLU A 73 2.83 -6.16 9.31
CA GLU A 73 3.42 -6.01 10.65
C GLU A 73 4.62 -6.92 10.84
N HIS A 74 4.53 -8.18 10.38
CA HIS A 74 5.64 -9.10 10.43
C HIS A 74 6.84 -8.62 9.60
N ASN A 75 6.61 -8.20 8.36
CA ASN A 75 7.67 -7.78 7.46
C ASN A 75 8.38 -6.51 7.92
N PHE A 76 7.68 -5.63 8.60
CA PHE A 76 8.21 -4.34 9.04
C PHE A 76 8.49 -4.27 10.55
N GLY A 77 8.43 -5.39 11.25
CA GLY A 77 8.86 -5.49 12.64
C GLY A 77 7.92 -4.84 13.65
N PHE A 78 6.64 -4.75 13.34
CA PHE A 78 5.61 -4.29 14.28
C PHE A 78 5.02 -5.47 15.04
N ALA A 79 4.64 -5.24 16.29
CA ALA A 79 3.85 -6.21 17.05
C ALA A 79 2.48 -6.42 16.40
N HIS A 80 1.98 -7.65 16.41
CA HIS A 80 0.68 -7.99 15.83
C HIS A 80 -0.44 -7.09 16.38
N GLY A 81 -1.23 -6.51 15.46
CA GLY A 81 -2.34 -5.62 15.81
C GLY A 81 -1.93 -4.23 16.31
N SER A 82 -0.63 -3.88 16.29
CA SER A 82 -0.15 -2.63 16.87
C SER A 82 -0.26 -1.42 15.96
N ILE A 83 -0.31 -1.62 14.65
CA ILE A 83 -0.23 -0.49 13.69
C ILE A 83 -1.60 0.09 13.34
N VAL A 84 -2.64 -0.73 13.27
CA VAL A 84 -4.01 -0.28 12.99
C VAL A 84 -4.52 0.61 14.12
N GLY A 85 -5.11 1.76 13.78
CA GLY A 85 -5.59 2.76 14.70
C GLY A 85 -4.55 3.84 15.05
N LYS A 86 -3.28 3.66 14.72
CA LYS A 86 -2.25 4.70 14.89
C LYS A 86 -2.38 5.79 13.85
N SER A 87 -1.86 6.97 14.18
CA SER A 87 -1.77 8.09 13.27
C SER A 87 -0.47 8.05 12.46
N ALA A 88 -0.57 8.18 11.15
CA ALA A 88 0.60 8.34 10.29
C ALA A 88 1.45 9.57 10.67
N PHE A 89 0.81 10.64 11.13
CA PHE A 89 1.52 11.83 11.59
C PHE A 89 2.31 11.59 12.87
N ASP A 90 1.78 10.79 13.80
CA ASP A 90 2.50 10.41 15.02
C ASP A 90 3.70 9.51 14.68
N LEU A 91 3.54 8.58 13.74
CA LEU A 91 4.63 7.71 13.27
C LEU A 91 5.71 8.48 12.52
N GLU A 92 5.37 9.60 11.91
CA GLU A 92 6.35 10.54 11.36
C GLU A 92 7.08 11.30 12.47
N THR A 93 6.32 11.84 13.41
CA THR A 93 6.85 12.66 14.51
C THR A 93 7.80 11.87 15.42
N ASP A 94 7.47 10.62 15.71
CA ASP A 94 8.32 9.75 16.53
C ASP A 94 9.49 9.12 15.76
N GLY A 95 9.56 9.36 14.46
CA GLY A 95 10.63 8.89 13.59
C GLY A 95 10.51 7.44 13.13
N THR A 96 9.38 6.79 13.37
CA THR A 96 9.16 5.39 12.90
C THR A 96 9.24 5.30 11.38
N PHE A 97 8.60 6.22 10.66
CA PHE A 97 8.67 6.35 9.20
C PHE A 97 9.38 7.64 8.80
N GLN A 98 10.39 7.55 7.93
CA GLN A 98 11.13 8.71 7.43
C GLN A 98 11.43 8.59 5.92
N PRO A 99 10.80 9.43 5.08
CA PRO A 99 9.61 10.25 5.36
C PRO A 99 8.37 9.36 5.57
N CYS A 100 7.32 9.89 6.16
CA CYS A 100 6.03 9.20 6.20
C CYS A 100 5.22 9.54 4.94
N ILE A 101 5.15 8.62 4.02
CA ILE A 101 4.52 8.86 2.71
C ILE A 101 3.01 9.11 2.83
N THR A 102 2.33 8.42 3.72
CA THR A 102 0.91 8.67 3.98
C THR A 102 0.67 10.13 4.41
N ALA A 103 1.48 10.64 5.33
CA ALA A 103 1.40 12.03 5.78
C ALA A 103 1.66 13.01 4.63
N ASP A 104 2.65 12.74 3.81
CA ASP A 104 3.00 13.58 2.66
C ASP A 104 1.91 13.58 1.59
N VAL A 105 1.29 12.44 1.30
CA VAL A 105 0.15 12.36 0.37
C VAL A 105 -1.03 13.18 0.88
N ILE A 106 -1.34 13.12 2.18
CA ILE A 106 -2.41 13.91 2.77
C ILE A 106 -2.14 15.41 2.62
N ARG A 107 -0.89 15.84 2.86
CA ARG A 107 -0.50 17.26 2.74
C ARG A 107 -0.52 17.75 1.31
N GLN A 108 -0.01 16.96 0.38
CA GLN A 108 0.24 17.38 -1.01
C GLN A 108 -0.91 17.04 -1.96
N ARG A 109 -1.81 16.15 -1.56
CA ARG A 109 -2.97 15.73 -2.37
C ARG A 109 -2.59 15.17 -3.74
N LYS A 110 -1.46 14.48 -3.83
CA LYS A 110 -0.96 13.86 -5.07
C LYS A 110 -0.28 12.54 -4.80
N LYS A 111 -0.16 11.73 -5.84
CA LYS A 111 0.63 10.51 -5.83
C LYS A 111 2.10 10.82 -5.53
N ILE A 112 2.69 10.09 -4.62
CA ILE A 112 4.10 10.20 -4.24
C ILE A 112 4.75 8.83 -4.38
N VAL A 113 5.90 8.81 -5.06
CA VAL A 113 6.74 7.61 -5.20
C VAL A 113 8.12 7.94 -4.67
N THR A 114 8.53 7.29 -3.60
CA THR A 114 9.86 7.48 -3.02
C THR A 114 10.23 6.33 -2.08
N THR A 115 11.45 6.33 -1.61
CA THR A 115 11.90 5.39 -0.58
C THR A 115 11.51 5.91 0.81
N GLN A 116 10.90 5.05 1.61
CA GLN A 116 10.59 5.29 3.00
C GLN A 116 11.47 4.39 3.87
N THR A 117 12.05 4.96 4.91
CA THR A 117 12.81 4.20 5.90
C THR A 117 11.93 3.87 7.10
N ILE A 118 11.93 2.60 7.50
CA ILE A 118 11.31 2.12 8.73
C ILE A 118 12.44 2.00 9.75
N ASN A 119 12.53 2.96 10.66
CA ASN A 119 13.75 3.19 11.43
C ASN A 119 14.09 2.09 12.42
N HIS A 120 13.12 1.50 13.12
CA HIS A 120 13.42 0.46 14.10
C HIS A 120 13.95 -0.85 13.49
N THR A 121 13.72 -1.08 12.21
CA THR A 121 14.28 -2.24 11.47
C THR A 121 15.36 -1.84 10.49
N HIS A 122 15.61 -0.55 10.30
CA HIS A 122 16.52 0.00 9.28
C HIS A 122 16.19 -0.47 7.85
N LYS A 123 14.93 -0.81 7.59
CA LYS A 123 14.47 -1.19 6.25
C LYS A 123 14.16 0.03 5.41
N ASN A 124 14.67 0.02 4.19
CA ASN A 124 14.30 0.97 3.15
C ASN A 124 13.33 0.29 2.20
N VAL A 125 12.15 0.84 2.04
CA VAL A 125 11.12 0.30 1.18
C VAL A 125 10.70 1.34 0.14
N MET A 126 10.63 0.92 -1.11
CA MET A 126 10.01 1.76 -2.12
C MET A 126 8.53 1.83 -1.82
N THR A 127 8.01 3.04 -1.71
CA THR A 127 6.63 3.28 -1.35
C THR A 127 5.94 4.13 -2.40
N VAL A 128 4.78 3.67 -2.82
CA VAL A 128 3.87 4.42 -3.69
C VAL A 128 2.66 4.80 -2.85
N GLY A 129 2.46 6.08 -2.58
CA GLY A 129 1.29 6.60 -1.91
C GLY A 129 0.30 7.22 -2.89
N ILE A 130 -0.95 6.83 -2.81
CA ILE A 130 -2.01 7.24 -3.75
C ILE A 130 -3.17 7.84 -2.96
N PRO A 131 -3.57 9.10 -3.25
CA PRO A 131 -4.77 9.67 -2.68
C PRO A 131 -6.01 9.11 -3.36
N LEU A 132 -7.00 8.71 -2.59
CA LEU A 132 -8.30 8.26 -3.06
C LEU A 132 -9.34 9.32 -2.72
N CYS A 133 -9.81 10.03 -3.75
CA CYS A 133 -10.78 11.10 -3.62
C CYS A 133 -12.17 10.63 -4.09
N ASP A 134 -13.22 11.25 -3.56
CA ASP A 134 -14.58 11.05 -4.06
C ASP A 134 -14.84 11.84 -5.35
N GLY A 135 -16.07 11.73 -5.88
CA GLY A 135 -16.47 12.43 -7.12
C GLY A 135 -16.44 13.95 -7.02
N SER A 136 -16.40 14.53 -5.81
CA SER A 136 -16.23 15.98 -5.58
C SER A 136 -14.76 16.40 -5.49
N GLY A 137 -13.83 15.46 -5.52
CA GLY A 137 -12.40 15.70 -5.34
C GLY A 137 -11.95 15.75 -3.88
N GLU A 138 -12.84 15.44 -2.93
CA GLU A 138 -12.47 15.39 -1.51
C GLU A 138 -11.69 14.11 -1.20
N LEU A 139 -10.56 14.25 -0.51
CA LEU A 139 -9.76 13.12 -0.07
C LEU A 139 -10.53 12.28 0.94
N LYS A 140 -10.65 10.99 0.69
CA LYS A 140 -11.29 10.02 1.58
C LYS A 140 -10.30 9.06 2.21
N TYR A 141 -9.38 8.53 1.42
CA TYR A 141 -8.40 7.55 1.85
C TYR A 141 -7.04 7.80 1.22
N VAL A 142 -6.02 7.25 1.83
CA VAL A 142 -4.70 7.09 1.22
C VAL A 142 -4.31 5.63 1.25
N VAL A 143 -3.90 5.08 0.12
CA VAL A 143 -3.32 3.75 0.05
C VAL A 143 -1.83 3.88 -0.24
N CYS A 144 -1.02 3.15 0.54
CA CYS A 144 0.40 3.01 0.29
C CYS A 144 0.73 1.58 -0.07
N PHE A 145 1.49 1.41 -1.15
CA PHE A 145 2.08 0.13 -1.55
C PHE A 145 3.57 0.16 -1.24
N ASN A 146 4.08 -0.88 -0.60
CA ASN A 146 5.48 -1.00 -0.23
C ASN A 146 6.11 -2.19 -0.93
N THR A 147 7.30 -1.98 -1.49
CA THR A 147 8.13 -3.05 -2.04
C THR A 147 9.52 -2.97 -1.44
N VAL A 148 10.14 -4.14 -1.24
CA VAL A 148 11.55 -4.21 -0.83
C VAL A 148 12.41 -3.61 -1.93
N SER A 149 13.36 -2.74 -1.57
CA SER A 149 14.25 -2.14 -2.56
C SER A 149 15.14 -3.18 -3.23
N LEU A 150 15.51 -2.93 -4.48
CA LEU A 150 16.44 -3.81 -5.22
C LEU A 150 17.77 -4.03 -4.49
N GLU A 151 18.23 -3.04 -3.73
CA GLU A 151 19.45 -3.16 -2.91
C GLU A 151 19.31 -4.22 -1.82
N GLN A 152 18.12 -4.36 -1.23
CA GLN A 152 17.86 -5.39 -0.23
C GLN A 152 17.73 -6.78 -0.86
N ILE A 153 17.21 -6.87 -2.08
CA ILE A 153 17.16 -8.13 -2.85
C ILE A 153 18.58 -8.60 -3.19
N ASN A 154 19.46 -7.69 -3.56
CA ASN A 154 20.85 -8.00 -3.94
C ASN A 154 21.77 -8.31 -2.75
N SER A 155 21.33 -8.06 -1.51
CA SER A 155 22.11 -8.34 -0.28
C SER A 155 21.81 -9.71 0.35
N ILE A 156 20.97 -10.50 -0.29
CA ILE A 156 20.62 -11.86 0.18
C ILE A 156 21.63 -12.87 -0.33
#